data_216e7d9613f610e77996247dedd72a0b
#
_entry.id   216e7d9613f610e77996247dedd72a0b
#
_cell.length_a   1.000
_cell.length_b   1.000
_cell.length_c   1.000
_cell.angle_alpha   90.00
_cell.angle_beta   90.00
_cell.angle_gamma   90.00
#
_symmetry.space_group_name_H-M   'P 1'
#
loop_
_entity.id
_entity.type
_entity.pdbx_description
1 polymer ?
#
loop_
_entity_poly.entity_id
_entity_poly.type
_entity_poly.pdbx_seq_one_letter_code
_entity_poly.pdbx_strand_id
1 'polypeptide(L)'
;MPCRQYVSSHKIITDKQMKIGNIQFGDNPIMLAPMEDVTDIGFRHLCKRFGAAMVYTEFVSAEALVRNVKSTMSKLHVGDDERPVGIQIYGVSPASINPAGKL
;
A
#
# COMPACT_ATOMS: atom_id res chain seq x y z
N MET A 1 7.85 17.33 9.78
CA MET A 1 9.25 16.91 9.76
C MET A 1 9.38 15.69 8.86
N PRO A 2 10.16 15.75 7.82
CA PRO A 2 10.52 14.49 7.16
C PRO A 2 11.29 13.65 8.17
N CYS A 3 10.95 12.35 8.32
CA CYS A 3 11.81 11.41 9.00
C CYS A 3 13.18 11.45 8.32
N ARG A 4 14.10 12.23 8.86
CA ARG A 4 15.49 12.15 8.45
C ARG A 4 15.96 10.76 8.78
N GLN A 5 16.19 9.97 7.76
CA GLN A 5 16.99 8.78 7.91
C GLN A 5 18.31 9.20 8.55
N TYR A 6 18.59 8.67 9.71
CA TYR A 6 19.88 8.83 10.33
C TYR A 6 20.88 8.02 9.50
N VAL A 7 21.51 8.68 8.57
CA VAL A 7 22.60 8.06 7.81
C VAL A 7 23.80 8.01 8.74
N SER A 8 23.98 6.88 9.40
CA SER A 8 25.25 6.55 9.99
C SER A 8 26.33 6.61 8.90
N SER A 9 27.43 7.29 9.15
CA SER A 9 28.51 7.54 8.20
C SER A 9 29.32 6.29 7.77
N HIS A 10 28.80 5.11 7.98
CA HIS A 10 29.30 3.89 7.42
C HIS A 10 28.58 3.61 6.12
N LYS A 11 29.18 4.10 5.05
CA LYS A 11 28.80 3.79 3.68
C LYS A 11 29.06 2.31 3.43
N ILE A 12 28.16 1.47 3.92
CA ILE A 12 28.05 0.11 3.41
C ILE A 12 27.37 0.28 2.07
N ILE A 13 28.13 0.19 1.00
CA ILE A 13 27.62 0.11 -0.37
C ILE A 13 26.87 -1.22 -0.47
N THR A 14 25.63 -1.23 -0.05
CA THR A 14 24.68 -2.26 -0.45
C THR A 14 23.83 -1.67 -1.56
N ASP A 15 24.19 -2.02 -2.75
CA ASP A 15 23.52 -1.71 -4.02
C ASP A 15 22.12 -2.41 -4.11
N LYS A 16 21.43 -2.54 -3.00
CA LYS A 16 20.12 -3.17 -2.91
C LYS A 16 19.06 -2.15 -2.52
N GLN A 17 18.80 -1.25 -3.44
CA GLN A 17 17.55 -0.50 -3.37
C GLN A 17 16.40 -1.49 -3.54
N MET A 18 15.47 -1.50 -2.59
CA MET A 18 14.27 -2.32 -2.69
C MET A 18 13.44 -1.86 -3.88
N LYS A 19 12.99 -2.81 -4.70
CA LYS A 19 12.18 -2.55 -5.88
C LYS A 19 11.02 -3.53 -5.96
N ILE A 20 9.82 -3.02 -6.25
CA ILE A 20 8.64 -3.82 -6.55
C ILE A 20 8.13 -3.41 -7.93
N GLY A 21 8.22 -4.31 -8.91
CA GLY A 21 7.92 -3.96 -10.29
C GLY A 21 8.82 -2.82 -10.79
N ASN A 22 8.24 -1.72 -11.22
CA ASN A 22 8.94 -0.50 -11.65
C ASN A 22 9.06 0.55 -10.54
N ILE A 23 8.55 0.25 -9.35
CA ILE A 23 8.58 1.17 -8.21
C ILE A 23 9.86 0.93 -7.42
N GLN A 24 10.67 1.97 -7.30
CA GLN A 24 11.87 1.95 -6.47
C GLN A 24 11.57 2.56 -5.11
N PHE A 25 11.94 1.83 -4.07
CA PHE A 25 11.92 2.32 -2.69
C PHE A 25 13.36 2.64 -2.28
N GLY A 26 13.53 3.69 -1.49
CA GLY A 26 14.84 4.02 -0.94
C GLY A 26 15.39 2.93 -0.02
N ASP A 27 16.53 3.20 0.61
CA ASP A 27 17.09 2.32 1.63
C ASP A 27 16.17 2.25 2.85
N ASN A 28 15.92 1.03 3.33
CA ASN A 28 15.10 0.78 4.52
C ASN A 28 13.69 1.43 4.48
N PRO A 29 12.86 1.14 3.48
CA PRO A 29 11.54 1.72 3.38
C PRO A 29 10.64 1.24 4.54
N ILE A 30 9.88 2.17 5.12
CA ILE A 30 8.84 1.87 6.10
C ILE A 30 7.50 1.86 5.39
N MET A 31 6.75 0.79 5.56
CA MET A 31 5.45 0.61 4.93
C MET A 31 4.35 0.55 5.99
N LEU A 32 3.23 1.21 5.74
CA LEU A 32 2.06 1.12 6.60
C LEU A 32 1.34 -0.21 6.35
N ALA A 33 1.22 -1.02 7.40
CA ALA A 33 0.45 -2.25 7.31
C ALA A 33 -1.05 -1.97 7.15
N PRO A 34 -1.79 -2.79 6.39
CA PRO A 34 -3.24 -2.66 6.30
C PRO A 34 -3.91 -3.03 7.64
N MET A 35 -4.83 -2.19 8.10
CA MET A 35 -5.57 -2.41 9.35
C MET A 35 -7.02 -1.98 9.15
N GLU A 36 -7.95 -2.92 9.34
CA GLU A 36 -9.39 -2.62 9.23
C GLU A 36 -9.81 -1.55 10.24
N ASP A 37 -10.68 -0.66 9.83
CA ASP A 37 -11.16 0.50 10.60
C ASP A 37 -10.07 1.51 11.02
N VAL A 38 -8.84 1.34 10.56
CA VAL A 38 -7.72 2.23 10.87
C VAL A 38 -7.12 2.86 9.61
N THR A 39 -6.77 2.04 8.61
CA THR A 39 -6.08 2.52 7.41
C THR A 39 -7.04 3.04 6.34
N ASP A 40 -7.94 3.93 6.73
CA ASP A 40 -8.74 4.71 5.80
C ASP A 40 -7.88 5.73 5.05
N ILE A 41 -8.47 6.39 4.08
CA ILE A 41 -7.75 7.37 3.24
C ILE A 41 -7.09 8.48 4.08
N GLY A 42 -7.75 8.96 5.12
CA GLY A 42 -7.23 10.01 5.98
C GLY A 42 -5.99 9.57 6.75
N PHE A 43 -6.03 8.39 7.34
CA PHE A 43 -4.90 7.83 8.08
C PHE A 43 -3.73 7.48 7.15
N ARG A 44 -3.98 6.89 5.98
CA ARG A 44 -2.95 6.62 4.97
C ARG A 44 -2.26 7.90 4.54
N HIS A 45 -3.03 8.96 4.30
CA HIS A 45 -2.52 10.27 3.92
C HIS A 45 -1.59 10.86 5.00
N LEU A 46 -2.02 10.76 6.26
CA LEU A 46 -1.21 11.19 7.39
C LEU A 46 0.13 10.44 7.45
N CYS A 47 0.09 9.11 7.33
CA CYS A 47 1.29 8.28 7.34
C CYS A 47 2.24 8.61 6.19
N LYS A 48 1.71 8.89 4.99
CA LYS A 48 2.53 9.36 3.86
C LYS A 48 3.23 10.67 4.15
N ARG A 49 2.55 11.61 4.79
CA ARG A 49 3.16 12.89 5.21
C ARG A 49 4.28 12.70 6.23
N PHE A 50 4.21 11.66 7.04
CA PHE A 50 5.26 11.31 7.99
C PHE A 50 6.33 10.38 7.43
N GLY A 51 6.32 10.10 6.13
CA GLY A 51 7.41 9.43 5.43
C GLY A 51 7.20 7.94 5.15
N ALA A 52 5.98 7.41 5.25
CA ALA A 52 5.70 6.07 4.80
C ALA A 52 6.02 5.93 3.30
N ALA A 53 6.85 4.96 2.94
CA ALA A 53 7.24 4.71 1.56
C ALA A 53 6.08 4.13 0.74
N MET A 54 5.26 3.30 1.37
CA MET A 54 4.07 2.70 0.79
C MET A 54 3.00 2.54 1.86
N VAL A 55 1.75 2.66 1.46
CA VAL A 55 0.58 2.44 2.31
C VAL A 55 -0.31 1.38 1.70
N TYR A 56 -1.17 0.77 2.51
CA TYR A 56 -2.11 -0.26 2.06
C TYR A 56 -3.53 0.12 2.45
N THR A 57 -4.48 -0.20 1.58
CA THR A 57 -5.90 -0.05 1.90
C THR A 57 -6.33 -1.08 2.94
N GLU A 58 -7.46 -0.83 3.58
CA GLU A 58 -8.17 -1.88 4.30
C GLU A 58 -8.49 -3.04 3.35
N PHE A 59 -8.68 -4.24 3.89
CA PHE A 59 -8.95 -5.40 3.05
C PHE A 59 -10.30 -5.28 2.33
N VAL A 60 -10.37 -5.80 1.12
CA VAL A 60 -11.60 -5.87 0.31
C VAL A 60 -11.85 -7.30 -0.15
N SER A 61 -13.12 -7.69 -0.16
CA SER A 61 -13.54 -9.00 -0.63
C SER A 61 -13.40 -9.12 -2.14
N ALA A 62 -12.68 -10.14 -2.60
CA ALA A 62 -12.55 -10.44 -4.02
C ALA A 62 -13.91 -10.72 -4.68
N GLU A 63 -14.80 -11.46 -3.99
CA GLU A 63 -16.15 -11.74 -4.46
C GLU A 63 -16.98 -10.46 -4.62
N ALA A 64 -16.88 -9.55 -3.65
CA ALA A 64 -17.59 -8.28 -3.69
C ALA A 64 -17.04 -7.36 -4.80
N LEU A 65 -15.74 -7.37 -5.04
CA LEU A 65 -15.11 -6.63 -6.16
C LEU A 65 -15.64 -7.12 -7.51
N VAL A 66 -15.64 -8.42 -7.73
CA VAL A 66 -16.13 -9.01 -8.99
C VAL A 66 -17.61 -8.69 -9.24
N ARG A 67 -18.39 -8.56 -8.17
CA ARG A 67 -19.83 -8.19 -8.24
C ARG A 67 -20.06 -6.67 -8.26
N ASN A 68 -19.02 -5.86 -8.24
CA ASN A 68 -19.11 -4.39 -8.23
C ASN A 68 -19.95 -3.82 -7.06
N VAL A 69 -19.82 -4.39 -5.88
CA VAL A 69 -20.50 -3.90 -4.67
C VAL A 69 -19.99 -2.49 -4.34
N LYS A 70 -20.90 -1.51 -4.29
CA LYS A 70 -20.57 -0.08 -4.14
C LYS A 70 -19.72 0.21 -2.91
N SER A 71 -20.05 -0.36 -1.75
CA SER A 71 -19.30 -0.16 -0.51
C SER A 71 -17.87 -0.69 -0.60
N THR A 72 -17.67 -1.77 -1.35
CA THR A 72 -16.35 -2.34 -1.61
C THR A 72 -15.57 -1.49 -2.60
N MET A 73 -16.24 -1.04 -3.67
CA MET A 73 -15.61 -0.17 -4.67
C MET A 73 -15.15 1.16 -4.06
N SER A 74 -15.87 1.70 -3.08
CA SER A 74 -15.47 2.92 -2.39
C SER A 74 -14.16 2.78 -1.60
N LYS A 75 -13.84 1.58 -1.12
CA LYS A 75 -12.55 1.30 -0.44
C LYS A 75 -11.34 1.32 -1.40
N LEU A 76 -11.58 1.23 -2.71
CA LEU A 76 -10.52 1.33 -3.72
C LEU A 76 -10.15 2.77 -4.06
N HIS A 77 -10.84 3.75 -3.49
CA HIS A 77 -10.53 5.14 -3.72
C HIS A 77 -9.16 5.50 -3.14
N VAL A 78 -8.27 5.93 -4.01
CA VAL A 78 -6.88 6.24 -3.71
C VAL A 78 -6.57 7.63 -4.24
N GLY A 79 -6.04 8.49 -3.36
CA GLY A 79 -5.54 9.80 -3.78
C GLY A 79 -4.20 9.69 -4.51
N ASP A 80 -3.94 10.57 -5.46
CA ASP A 80 -2.68 10.56 -6.23
C ASP A 80 -1.46 10.79 -5.34
N ASP A 81 -1.62 11.55 -4.28
CA ASP A 81 -0.57 11.91 -3.33
C ASP A 81 -0.23 10.81 -2.31
N GLU A 82 -1.04 9.76 -2.19
CA GLU A 82 -0.73 8.60 -1.33
C GLU A 82 -0.03 7.45 -2.07
N ARG A 83 0.17 7.58 -3.37
CA ARG A 83 0.89 6.57 -4.16
C ARG A 83 2.38 6.48 -3.79
N PRO A 84 3.01 5.29 -3.82
CA PRO A 84 2.43 3.99 -4.17
C PRO A 84 1.53 3.41 -3.07
N VAL A 85 0.42 2.80 -3.48
CA VAL A 85 -0.58 2.19 -2.59
C VAL A 85 -0.78 0.74 -2.98
N GLY A 86 -0.76 -0.14 -1.98
CA GLY A 86 -1.18 -1.52 -2.12
C GLY A 86 -2.65 -1.68 -1.80
N ILE A 87 -3.36 -2.49 -2.57
CA ILE A 87 -4.73 -2.87 -2.27
C ILE A 87 -4.72 -4.30 -1.74
N GLN A 88 -5.21 -4.48 -0.52
CA GLN A 88 -5.32 -5.80 0.09
C GLN A 88 -6.64 -6.44 -0.32
N ILE A 89 -6.56 -7.54 -1.04
CA ILE A 89 -7.73 -8.35 -1.40
C ILE A 89 -7.71 -9.67 -0.65
N TYR A 90 -8.88 -10.18 -0.28
CA TYR A 90 -9.03 -11.52 0.28
C TYR A 90 -10.14 -12.28 -0.44
N GLY A 91 -10.04 -13.58 -0.47
CA GLY A 91 -11.04 -14.45 -1.08
C GLY A 91 -10.78 -15.90 -0.71
N VAL A 92 -11.79 -16.73 -0.89
CA VAL A 92 -11.74 -18.16 -0.54
C VAL A 92 -11.42 -19.05 -1.74
N SER A 93 -11.50 -18.51 -2.95
CA SER A 93 -11.25 -19.31 -4.16
C SER A 93 -10.43 -18.54 -5.20
N PRO A 94 -9.61 -19.24 -6.00
CA PRO A 94 -8.91 -18.63 -7.14
C PRO A 94 -9.86 -18.03 -8.17
N ALA A 95 -11.08 -18.54 -8.27
CA ALA A 95 -12.09 -18.06 -9.22
C ALA A 95 -12.54 -16.63 -8.94
N SER A 96 -12.48 -16.17 -7.68
CA SER A 96 -12.78 -14.78 -7.32
C SER A 96 -11.51 -13.91 -7.25
N ILE A 97 -10.41 -14.45 -6.74
CA ILE A 97 -9.17 -13.68 -6.54
C ILE A 97 -8.53 -13.28 -7.88
N ASN A 98 -8.46 -14.19 -8.85
CA ASN A 98 -7.84 -13.90 -10.13
C ASN A 98 -8.49 -12.73 -10.89
N PRO A 99 -9.82 -12.70 -11.09
CA PRO A 99 -10.44 -11.55 -11.72
C PRO A 99 -10.37 -10.28 -10.87
N ALA A 100 -10.48 -10.36 -9.55
CA ALA A 100 -10.36 -9.20 -8.67
C ALA A 100 -8.98 -8.53 -8.75
N GLY A 101 -7.92 -9.32 -8.88
CA GLY A 101 -6.56 -8.80 -9.03
C GLY A 101 -6.26 -8.15 -10.39
N LYS A 102 -7.19 -8.23 -11.35
CA LYS A 102 -7.04 -7.63 -12.68
C LYS A 102 -7.84 -6.33 -12.86
N LEU A 103 -8.67 -5.97 -11.88
CA LEU A 103 -9.44 -4.74 -11.88
C LEU A 103 -8.54 -3.56 -11.53
#